data_afad1e80d1bff0ef33f863cac5bf67f0
#
_entry.id   afad1e80d1bff0ef33f863cac5bf67f0
#
_cell.length_a   1.000
_cell.length_b   1.000
_cell.length_c   1.000
_cell.angle_alpha   90.00
_cell.angle_beta   90.00
_cell.angle_gamma   90.00
#
_symmetry.space_group_name_H-M   'P 1'
#
loop_
_entity.id
_entity.type
_entity.pdbx_description
1 polymer ?
#
loop_
_entity_poly.entity_id
_entity_poly.type
_entity_poly.pdbx_seq_one_letter_code
_entity_poly.pdbx_strand_id
1 'polypeptide(L)'
;MKSLTLFRNNLRKNDNPALFFSSVSNEIIPVYIYDDINIRKELGGASKYWLYHSLKSLNTSLENTMHYFKGNTIKILERLVAENDIKEINYEEPFLEDDIILHKKIVLAMRNIGVEVKTYNCTVLWKPYEILKNDGTPYKVFSPYYRKGCLKLKNPN
;
A
#
# COMPACT_ATOMS: atom_id res chain seq x y z
N MET A 1 16.54 13.13 5.82
CA MET A 1 16.34 11.70 5.48
C MET A 1 15.28 11.64 4.40
N LYS A 2 15.52 10.90 3.32
CA LYS A 2 14.53 10.76 2.24
C LYS A 2 13.67 9.53 2.49
N SER A 3 12.36 9.66 2.29
CA SER A 3 11.40 8.56 2.35
C SER A 3 10.67 8.42 1.02
N LEU A 4 10.31 7.19 0.67
CA LEU A 4 9.48 6.88 -0.49
C LEU A 4 8.10 6.47 -0.03
N THR A 5 7.06 7.11 -0.58
CA THR A 5 5.68 6.65 -0.42
C THR A 5 5.28 5.86 -1.66
N LEU A 6 5.09 4.54 -1.50
CA LEU A 6 4.64 3.68 -2.58
C LEU A 6 3.10 3.62 -2.60
N PHE A 7 2.50 4.32 -3.54
CA PHE A 7 1.06 4.23 -3.79
C PHE A 7 0.74 2.94 -4.53
N ARG A 8 -0.29 2.22 -4.08
CA ARG A 8 -0.76 0.97 -4.70
C ARG A 8 -2.27 1.02 -4.93
N ASN A 9 -3.07 0.54 -3.98
CA ASN A 9 -4.54 0.54 -4.07
C ASN A 9 -5.16 1.79 -3.44
N ASN A 10 -4.47 2.42 -2.51
CA ASN A 10 -4.89 3.65 -1.83
C ASN A 10 -4.40 4.90 -2.59
N LEU A 11 -5.12 5.31 -3.63
CA LEU A 11 -4.77 6.46 -4.49
C LEU A 11 -5.42 7.76 -3.98
N ARG A 12 -5.13 8.16 -2.75
CA ARG A 12 -5.66 9.39 -2.13
C ARG A 12 -4.60 10.13 -1.32
N LYS A 13 -4.74 11.47 -1.26
CA LYS A 13 -3.89 12.35 -0.44
C LYS A 13 -4.40 12.39 1.01
N ASN A 14 -5.71 12.58 1.19
CA ASN A 14 -6.32 12.72 2.51
C ASN A 14 -6.53 11.36 3.17
N ASP A 15 -6.47 11.33 4.50
CA ASP A 15 -6.66 10.12 5.30
C ASP A 15 -5.76 8.97 4.78
N ASN A 16 -4.48 9.29 4.59
CA ASN A 16 -3.46 8.37 4.12
C ASN A 16 -2.30 8.30 5.11
N PRO A 17 -2.34 7.38 6.09
CA PRO A 17 -1.30 7.25 7.09
C PRO A 17 0.10 7.03 6.50
N ALA A 18 0.22 6.25 5.42
CA ALA A 18 1.51 6.01 4.78
C ALA A 18 2.14 7.31 4.26
N LEU A 19 1.34 8.17 3.61
CA LEU A 19 1.80 9.48 3.15
C LEU A 19 2.08 10.42 4.33
N PHE A 20 1.24 10.43 5.35
CA PHE A 20 1.42 11.25 6.55
C PHE A 20 2.75 10.92 7.24
N PHE A 21 3.03 9.66 7.53
CA PHE A 21 4.28 9.28 8.18
C PHE A 21 5.50 9.50 7.29
N SER A 22 5.37 9.37 5.97
CA SER A 22 6.43 9.79 5.04
C SER A 22 6.73 11.30 5.16
N SER A 23 5.70 12.14 5.41
CA SER A 23 5.84 13.60 5.49
C SER A 23 6.60 14.08 6.73
N VAL A 24 6.77 13.24 7.73
CA VAL A 24 7.64 13.53 8.89
C VAL A 24 9.11 13.52 8.48
N SER A 25 9.46 12.86 7.38
CA SER A 25 10.78 12.93 6.76
C SER A 25 10.96 14.25 5.99
N ASN A 26 12.19 14.74 5.87
CA ASN A 26 12.45 16.03 5.24
C ASN A 26 12.14 16.07 3.73
N GLU A 27 12.13 14.95 3.06
CA GLU A 27 11.89 14.83 1.61
C GLU A 27 11.12 13.55 1.30
N ILE A 28 10.00 13.70 0.57
CA ILE A 28 9.13 12.59 0.17
C ILE A 28 9.26 12.38 -1.33
N ILE A 29 9.37 11.13 -1.74
CA ILE A 29 9.30 10.72 -3.14
C ILE A 29 8.03 9.89 -3.32
N PRO A 30 6.92 10.47 -3.83
CA PRO A 30 5.69 9.74 -4.11
C PRO A 30 5.83 8.94 -5.40
N VAL A 31 5.62 7.62 -5.31
CA VAL A 31 5.85 6.68 -6.41
C VAL A 31 4.63 5.80 -6.64
N TYR A 32 4.30 5.57 -7.91
CA TYR A 32 3.39 4.52 -8.33
C TYR A 32 4.10 3.57 -9.30
N ILE A 33 4.02 2.28 -9.05
CA ILE A 33 4.60 1.24 -9.91
C ILE A 33 3.48 0.34 -10.45
N TYR A 34 3.28 0.36 -11.78
CA TYR A 34 2.45 -0.63 -12.45
C TYR A 34 3.26 -1.90 -12.65
N ASP A 35 3.09 -2.85 -11.73
CA ASP A 35 3.80 -4.14 -11.76
C ASP A 35 3.08 -5.09 -12.70
N ASP A 36 3.49 -5.16 -13.96
CA ASP A 36 2.95 -6.07 -14.97
C ASP A 36 3.60 -7.47 -14.96
N ILE A 37 4.50 -7.72 -14.02
CA ILE A 37 5.24 -8.98 -13.91
C ILE A 37 4.69 -9.87 -12.79
N ASN A 38 4.34 -9.27 -11.64
CA ASN A 38 3.86 -10.01 -10.47
C ASN A 38 2.33 -10.05 -10.33
N ILE A 39 1.58 -9.46 -11.25
CA ILE A 39 0.12 -9.50 -11.25
C ILE A 39 -0.40 -10.82 -11.87
N ARG A 40 -1.34 -11.48 -11.20
CA ARG A 40 -1.98 -12.71 -11.72
C ARG A 40 -2.92 -12.43 -12.89
N LYS A 41 -3.55 -11.26 -12.93
CA LYS A 41 -4.53 -10.90 -13.95
C LYS A 41 -4.31 -9.47 -14.42
N GLU A 42 -4.12 -9.32 -15.70
CA GLU A 42 -4.01 -8.01 -16.33
C GLU A 42 -5.31 -7.20 -16.17
N LEU A 43 -5.18 -5.91 -15.88
CA LEU A 43 -6.32 -5.01 -15.79
C LEU A 43 -7.00 -4.88 -17.17
N GLY A 44 -8.32 -5.00 -17.19
CA GLY A 44 -9.13 -4.69 -18.39
C GLY A 44 -9.09 -3.21 -18.76
N GLY A 45 -9.52 -2.88 -19.98
CA GLY A 45 -9.48 -1.52 -20.52
C GLY A 45 -10.17 -0.49 -19.63
N ALA A 46 -11.36 -0.77 -19.13
CA ALA A 46 -12.10 0.12 -18.22
C ALA A 46 -11.34 0.38 -16.92
N SER A 47 -10.74 -0.66 -16.32
CA SER A 47 -9.94 -0.52 -15.09
C SER A 47 -8.65 0.28 -15.34
N LYS A 48 -7.99 0.10 -16.48
CA LYS A 48 -6.82 0.90 -16.90
C LYS A 48 -7.19 2.37 -17.08
N TYR A 49 -8.34 2.63 -17.72
CA TYR A 49 -8.84 4.00 -17.91
C TYR A 49 -9.13 4.68 -16.57
N TRP A 50 -9.81 3.98 -15.66
CA TRP A 50 -10.07 4.48 -14.31
C TRP A 50 -8.79 4.75 -13.53
N LEU A 51 -7.85 3.81 -13.56
CA LEU A 51 -6.54 3.95 -12.92
C LEU A 51 -5.78 5.18 -13.43
N TYR A 52 -5.77 5.41 -14.74
CA TYR A 52 -5.14 6.58 -15.35
C TYR A 52 -5.71 7.89 -14.77
N HIS A 53 -7.05 8.02 -14.72
CA HIS A 53 -7.69 9.22 -14.19
C HIS A 53 -7.48 9.39 -12.68
N SER A 54 -7.47 8.31 -11.92
CA SER A 54 -7.18 8.33 -10.49
C SER A 54 -5.76 8.80 -10.20
N LEU A 55 -4.79 8.28 -10.94
CA LEU A 55 -3.39 8.69 -10.84
C LEU A 55 -3.18 10.15 -11.27
N LYS A 56 -3.85 10.60 -12.34
CA LYS A 56 -3.81 12.00 -12.78
C LYS A 56 -4.37 12.94 -11.72
N SER A 57 -5.50 12.60 -11.11
CA SER A 57 -6.12 13.38 -10.04
C SER A 57 -5.22 13.43 -8.80
N LEU A 58 -4.66 12.29 -8.39
CA LEU A 58 -3.73 12.21 -7.28
C LEU A 58 -2.49 13.07 -7.53
N ASN A 59 -1.90 12.97 -8.72
CA ASN A 59 -0.72 13.77 -9.09
C ASN A 59 -0.99 15.27 -8.99
N THR A 60 -2.15 15.74 -9.48
CA THR A 60 -2.55 17.14 -9.35
C THR A 60 -2.66 17.54 -7.87
N SER A 61 -3.23 16.68 -7.03
CA SER A 61 -3.37 16.96 -5.59
C SER A 61 -2.03 16.93 -4.83
N LEU A 62 -1.02 16.27 -5.39
CA LEU A 62 0.37 16.22 -4.91
C LEU A 62 1.29 17.20 -5.68
N GLU A 63 0.74 18.27 -6.26
CA GLU A 63 1.49 19.34 -6.92
C GLU A 63 2.39 18.83 -8.06
N ASN A 64 1.95 17.77 -8.74
CA ASN A 64 2.65 17.11 -9.84
C ASN A 64 4.03 16.52 -9.50
N THR A 65 4.18 16.03 -8.27
CA THR A 65 5.44 15.44 -7.79
C THR A 65 5.51 13.92 -7.90
N MET A 66 4.46 13.26 -8.40
CA MET A 66 4.45 11.80 -8.51
C MET A 66 5.36 11.27 -9.61
N HIS A 67 6.05 10.18 -9.29
CA HIS A 67 6.85 9.41 -10.22
C HIS A 67 6.12 8.11 -10.60
N TYR A 68 6.16 7.76 -11.91
CA TYR A 68 5.47 6.60 -12.45
C TYR A 68 6.45 5.63 -13.08
N PHE A 69 6.31 4.36 -12.72
CA PHE A 69 7.13 3.30 -13.30
C PHE A 69 6.25 2.12 -13.74
N LYS A 70 6.78 1.34 -14.66
CA LYS A 70 6.20 0.07 -15.11
C LYS A 70 7.25 -1.03 -15.05
N GLY A 71 6.88 -2.21 -14.55
CA GLY A 71 7.73 -3.39 -14.49
C GLY A 71 7.87 -3.97 -13.09
N ASN A 72 8.94 -4.71 -12.83
CA ASN A 72 9.16 -5.41 -11.57
C ASN A 72 9.35 -4.43 -10.41
N THR A 73 8.43 -4.45 -9.46
CA THR A 73 8.40 -3.53 -8.29
C THR A 73 9.72 -3.58 -7.51
N ILE A 74 10.28 -4.76 -7.25
CA ILE A 74 11.48 -4.91 -6.44
C ILE A 74 12.68 -4.25 -7.12
N LYS A 75 12.91 -4.57 -8.40
CA LYS A 75 14.02 -3.99 -9.17
C LYS A 75 13.92 -2.47 -9.29
N ILE A 76 12.70 -1.94 -9.43
CA ILE A 76 12.46 -0.50 -9.49
C ILE A 76 12.77 0.14 -8.14
N LEU A 77 12.31 -0.45 -7.03
CA LEU A 77 12.60 0.05 -5.70
C LEU A 77 14.10 0.02 -5.37
N GLU A 78 14.81 -1.07 -5.68
CA GLU A 78 16.27 -1.17 -5.51
C GLU A 78 17.01 -0.05 -6.25
N ARG A 79 16.62 0.20 -7.52
CA ARG A 79 17.19 1.29 -8.31
C ARG A 79 16.91 2.65 -7.68
N LEU A 80 15.66 2.94 -7.30
CA LEU A 80 15.27 4.22 -6.70
C LEU A 80 15.99 4.48 -5.38
N VAL A 81 16.17 3.45 -4.57
CA VAL A 81 16.95 3.53 -3.32
C VAL A 81 18.40 3.91 -3.60
N ALA A 82 19.03 3.26 -4.58
CA ALA A 82 20.42 3.53 -4.93
C ALA A 82 20.63 4.95 -5.51
N GLU A 83 19.69 5.40 -6.36
CA GLU A 83 19.78 6.70 -7.03
C GLU A 83 19.47 7.89 -6.11
N ASN A 84 18.65 7.71 -5.06
CA ASN A 84 18.09 8.81 -4.25
C ASN A 84 18.44 8.76 -2.76
N ASP A 85 19.25 7.82 -2.30
CA ASP A 85 19.62 7.62 -0.88
C ASP A 85 18.38 7.49 0.03
N ILE A 86 17.38 6.71 -0.42
CA ILE A 86 16.14 6.46 0.33
C ILE A 86 16.45 5.55 1.52
N LYS A 87 15.98 5.91 2.70
CA LYS A 87 16.19 5.14 3.94
C LYS A 87 14.93 4.43 4.42
N GLU A 88 13.77 4.87 3.95
CA GLU A 88 12.47 4.36 4.39
C GLU A 88 11.48 4.30 3.24
N ILE A 89 10.72 3.21 3.17
CA ILE A 89 9.62 3.02 2.23
C ILE A 89 8.33 2.80 3.01
N ASN A 90 7.33 3.65 2.76
CA ASN A 90 6.03 3.63 3.41
C ASN A 90 4.93 3.31 2.40
N TYR A 91 4.03 2.38 2.73
CA TYR A 91 2.84 2.09 1.92
C TYR A 91 1.71 1.44 2.73
N GLU A 92 0.58 1.19 2.06
CA GLU A 92 -0.56 0.53 2.68
C GLU A 92 -0.27 -0.92 3.07
N GLU A 93 -0.80 -1.35 4.22
CA GLU A 93 -0.74 -2.73 4.66
C GLU A 93 -1.52 -3.63 3.70
N PRO A 94 -0.91 -4.71 3.17
CA PRO A 94 -1.57 -5.59 2.23
C PRO A 94 -2.48 -6.61 2.95
N PHE A 95 -3.69 -6.81 2.41
CA PHE A 95 -4.64 -7.80 2.92
C PHE A 95 -5.01 -8.88 1.89
N LEU A 96 -4.71 -8.67 0.60
CA LEU A 96 -4.91 -9.67 -0.44
C LEU A 96 -3.69 -10.59 -0.55
N GLU A 97 -3.90 -11.87 -0.85
CA GLU A 97 -2.86 -12.89 -0.86
C GLU A 97 -1.65 -12.52 -1.74
N ASP A 98 -1.91 -12.06 -2.98
CA ASP A 98 -0.85 -11.67 -3.91
C ASP A 98 -0.07 -10.44 -3.41
N ASP A 99 -0.75 -9.49 -2.79
CA ASP A 99 -0.14 -8.31 -2.21
C ASP A 99 0.71 -8.68 -0.98
N ILE A 100 0.27 -9.64 -0.16
CA ILE A 100 1.05 -10.16 0.98
C ILE A 100 2.32 -10.87 0.49
N ILE A 101 2.22 -11.67 -0.57
CA ILE A 101 3.38 -12.33 -1.16
C ILE A 101 4.40 -11.31 -1.68
N LEU A 102 3.93 -10.30 -2.42
CA LEU A 102 4.80 -9.23 -2.92
C LEU A 102 5.40 -8.42 -1.77
N HIS A 103 4.63 -8.09 -0.74
CA HIS A 103 5.10 -7.41 0.46
C HIS A 103 6.29 -8.13 1.11
N LYS A 104 6.16 -9.44 1.34
CA LYS A 104 7.25 -10.25 1.92
C LYS A 104 8.53 -10.17 1.09
N LYS A 105 8.41 -10.20 -0.24
CA LYS A 105 9.55 -10.06 -1.16
C LYS A 105 10.17 -8.66 -1.08
N ILE A 106 9.36 -7.60 -1.03
CA ILE A 106 9.81 -6.21 -0.88
C ILE A 106 10.58 -6.05 0.43
N VAL A 107 9.99 -6.50 1.56
CA VAL A 107 10.63 -6.39 2.89
C VAL A 107 11.99 -7.08 2.90
N LEU A 108 12.07 -8.30 2.34
CA LEU A 108 13.33 -9.04 2.28
C LEU A 108 14.39 -8.31 1.44
N ALA A 109 14.01 -7.85 0.24
CA ALA A 109 14.93 -7.15 -0.65
C ALA A 109 15.44 -5.83 -0.05
N MET A 110 14.54 -5.02 0.51
CA MET A 110 14.89 -3.72 1.11
C MET A 110 15.73 -3.87 2.37
N ARG A 111 15.44 -4.87 3.21
CA ARG A 111 16.25 -5.20 4.39
C ARG A 111 17.70 -5.54 4.03
N ASN A 112 17.90 -6.27 2.94
CA ASN A 112 19.24 -6.64 2.47
C ASN A 112 20.12 -5.45 2.06
N ILE A 113 19.50 -4.32 1.72
CA ILE A 113 20.20 -3.07 1.34
C ILE A 113 20.06 -1.97 2.41
N GLY A 114 19.61 -2.33 3.62
CA GLY A 114 19.54 -1.42 4.77
C GLY A 114 18.43 -0.38 4.73
N VAL A 115 17.34 -0.66 4.01
CA VAL A 115 16.14 0.23 3.91
C VAL A 115 15.02 -0.31 4.77
N GLU A 116 14.43 0.55 5.59
CA GLU A 116 13.28 0.22 6.42
C GLU A 116 11.98 0.24 5.60
N VAL A 117 11.14 -0.77 5.78
CA VAL A 117 9.81 -0.86 5.15
C VAL A 117 8.74 -0.81 6.22
N LYS A 118 7.86 0.18 6.14
CA LYS A 118 6.72 0.36 7.05
C LYS A 118 5.40 0.28 6.31
N THR A 119 4.42 -0.38 6.91
CA THR A 119 3.07 -0.47 6.36
C THR A 119 2.04 0.06 7.33
N TYR A 120 0.98 0.65 6.79
CA TYR A 120 -0.07 1.32 7.54
C TYR A 120 -1.44 0.87 7.08
N ASN A 121 -2.37 0.73 8.01
CA ASN A 121 -3.76 0.47 7.65
C ASN A 121 -4.37 1.73 6.99
N CYS A 122 -4.53 1.68 5.69
CA CYS A 122 -5.08 2.78 4.89
C CYS A 122 -6.47 2.47 4.30
N THR A 123 -6.95 1.23 4.36
CA THR A 123 -8.08 0.79 3.53
C THR A 123 -9.21 0.11 4.27
N VAL A 124 -8.98 -0.42 5.46
CA VAL A 124 -10.00 -1.17 6.22
C VAL A 124 -10.24 -0.55 7.59
N LEU A 125 -11.47 -0.59 8.06
CA LEU A 125 -11.83 -0.11 9.41
C LEU A 125 -11.21 -1.00 10.49
N TRP A 126 -11.30 -2.32 10.31
CA TRP A 126 -10.67 -3.32 11.16
C TRP A 126 -9.88 -4.28 10.29
N LYS A 127 -8.72 -4.66 10.76
CA LYS A 127 -7.90 -5.64 10.05
C LYS A 127 -8.58 -7.01 10.03
N PRO A 128 -8.47 -7.78 8.97
CA PRO A 128 -9.17 -9.08 8.84
C PRO A 128 -8.92 -10.04 10.01
N TYR A 129 -7.75 -9.99 10.63
CA TYR A 129 -7.39 -10.85 11.77
C TYR A 129 -7.87 -10.33 13.14
N GLU A 130 -8.46 -9.12 13.19
CA GLU A 130 -9.06 -8.56 14.41
C GLU A 130 -10.52 -9.05 14.61
N ILE A 131 -11.18 -9.47 13.51
CA ILE A 131 -12.58 -9.91 13.53
C ILE A 131 -12.66 -11.40 13.24
N LEU A 132 -12.43 -12.20 14.27
CA LEU A 132 -12.49 -13.65 14.19
C LEU A 132 -13.59 -14.19 15.11
N LYS A 133 -14.04 -15.42 14.85
CA LYS A 133 -14.88 -16.18 15.76
C LYS A 133 -14.07 -16.59 17.01
N ASN A 134 -14.78 -17.08 18.02
CA ASN A 134 -14.13 -17.55 19.29
C ASN A 134 -13.14 -18.71 19.04
N ASP A 135 -13.30 -19.46 17.97
CA ASP A 135 -12.41 -20.55 17.56
C ASP A 135 -11.20 -20.07 16.72
N GLY A 136 -11.04 -18.75 16.57
CA GLY A 136 -9.96 -18.15 15.77
C GLY A 136 -10.17 -18.21 14.24
N THR A 137 -11.32 -18.72 13.76
CA THR A 137 -11.60 -18.79 12.33
C THR A 137 -12.41 -17.58 11.83
N PRO A 138 -12.29 -17.20 10.54
CA PRO A 138 -13.05 -16.09 9.99
C PRO A 138 -14.55 -16.40 9.87
N TYR A 139 -15.36 -15.35 9.96
CA TYR A 139 -16.78 -15.46 9.66
C TYR A 139 -17.01 -15.69 8.17
N LYS A 140 -17.93 -16.61 7.83
CA LYS A 140 -18.30 -16.91 6.44
C LYS A 140 -19.58 -16.19 5.98
N VAL A 141 -20.32 -15.59 6.93
CA VAL A 141 -21.62 -14.95 6.69
C VAL A 141 -21.62 -13.55 7.27
N PHE A 142 -22.14 -12.57 6.51
CA PHE A 142 -22.10 -11.15 6.88
C PHE A 142 -22.80 -10.84 8.21
N SER A 143 -24.02 -11.33 8.45
CA SER A 143 -24.78 -10.94 9.65
C SER A 143 -24.08 -11.31 10.97
N PRO A 144 -23.55 -12.54 11.15
CA PRO A 144 -22.74 -12.86 12.30
C PRO A 144 -21.43 -12.05 12.37
N TYR A 145 -20.77 -11.84 11.24
CA TYR A 145 -19.56 -10.99 11.16
C TYR A 145 -19.84 -9.59 11.70
N TYR A 146 -20.87 -8.94 11.20
CA TYR A 146 -21.23 -7.59 11.61
C TYR A 146 -21.70 -7.55 13.08
N ARG A 147 -22.71 -8.37 13.46
CA ARG A 147 -23.34 -8.28 14.78
C ARG A 147 -22.49 -8.82 15.93
N LYS A 148 -21.75 -9.92 15.69
CA LYS A 148 -20.94 -10.59 16.74
C LYS A 148 -19.46 -10.20 16.67
N GLY A 149 -18.98 -9.75 15.54
CA GLY A 149 -17.63 -9.26 15.31
C GLY A 149 -17.56 -7.74 15.40
N CYS A 150 -17.92 -7.03 14.33
CA CYS A 150 -17.71 -5.58 14.21
C CYS A 150 -18.32 -4.76 15.35
N LEU A 151 -19.60 -4.99 15.69
CA LEU A 151 -20.30 -4.21 16.72
C LEU A 151 -19.80 -4.45 18.15
N LYS A 152 -18.98 -5.47 18.38
CA LYS A 152 -18.38 -5.76 19.69
C LYS A 152 -17.01 -5.12 19.89
N LEU A 153 -16.39 -4.71 18.82
CA LEU A 153 -15.10 -4.04 18.89
C LEU A 153 -15.29 -2.57 19.27
N LYS A 154 -14.29 -2.03 19.96
CA LYS A 154 -14.17 -0.59 20.13
C LYS A 154 -14.06 0.05 18.74
N ASN A 155 -14.52 1.31 18.63
CA ASN A 155 -14.37 2.05 17.36
C ASN A 155 -12.95 1.92 16.81
N PRO A 156 -12.80 1.76 15.50
CA PRO A 156 -11.48 1.74 14.89
C PRO A 156 -10.77 3.07 15.20
N ASN A 157 -9.52 2.96 15.61
CA ASN A 157 -8.67 4.12 15.87
C ASN A 157 -8.16 4.69 14.56
#